data_7803288e9da63a32a6bc2f52a0468f2e
#
_entry.id   7803288e9da63a32a6bc2f52a0468f2e
#
_cell.length_a   1.000
_cell.length_b   1.000
_cell.length_c   1.000
_cell.angle_alpha   90.00
_cell.angle_beta   90.00
_cell.angle_gamma   90.00
#
_symmetry.space_group_name_H-M   'P 1'
#
loop_
_entity.id
_entity.type
_entity.pdbx_description
1 polymer ?
#
loop_
_entity_poly.entity_id
_entity_poly.type
_entity_poly.pdbx_seq_one_letter_code
_entity_poly.pdbx_strand_id
1 'polypeptide(L)'
;MDQDWSRWLDEVPEEGESSGRAARSKAPVVRLRKRRGDSGEDAPAQRPILVVGGCGGAGTTTTALGIAGEIGAAGSQTVAVDATFAGSDLALRGADEHLSPISLQSWLYGRGDDEAAPLKECLSLATSGIGLLWRDPAPLRRRATYLTVSRAIDEAGYTPVYDGGSPIAGRHLRPLLEDADIALVLAIPARADAANRLRVTLEWLDDQFGGQGDGQGGGIVGDTTIVISHQLPGNDSRIADHLREHLDGWVREINEIPYDPHLARGELVRHSNLAAETRRAYRRLLAGVAS
;
A
#
# COMPACT_ATOMS: atom_id res chain seq x y z
N MET A 1 28.03 -16.41 -13.03
CA MET A 1 26.86 -16.99 -13.74
C MET A 1 25.99 -15.80 -14.13
N ASP A 2 26.21 -15.29 -15.34
CA ASP A 2 25.43 -14.17 -15.86
C ASP A 2 24.03 -14.71 -16.20
N GLN A 3 23.07 -14.39 -15.37
CA GLN A 3 21.67 -14.65 -15.70
C GLN A 3 21.21 -13.56 -16.69
N ASP A 4 20.91 -13.99 -17.90
CA ASP A 4 20.35 -13.16 -18.96
C ASP A 4 18.91 -12.78 -18.59
N TRP A 5 18.73 -11.59 -18.06
CA TRP A 5 17.44 -11.03 -17.62
C TRP A 5 16.57 -10.54 -18.78
N SER A 6 17.13 -10.42 -19.99
CA SER A 6 16.41 -9.92 -21.17
C SER A 6 15.29 -10.87 -21.61
N ARG A 7 15.35 -12.15 -21.21
CA ARG A 7 14.46 -13.20 -21.68
C ARG A 7 13.04 -13.20 -21.05
N TRP A 8 12.85 -12.67 -19.87
CA TRP A 8 11.57 -12.82 -19.20
C TRP A 8 10.47 -11.87 -19.69
N LEU A 9 10.83 -10.79 -20.39
CA LEU A 9 9.88 -9.91 -21.07
C LEU A 9 9.54 -10.37 -22.49
N ASP A 10 10.42 -11.14 -23.13
CA ASP A 10 10.23 -11.62 -24.50
C ASP A 10 9.47 -12.96 -24.59
N GLU A 11 9.28 -13.68 -23.46
CA GLU A 11 8.48 -14.91 -23.41
C GLU A 11 6.99 -14.57 -23.16
N VAL A 12 6.34 -13.97 -24.16
CA VAL A 12 4.87 -13.98 -24.25
C VAL A 12 4.47 -15.41 -24.67
N PRO A 13 3.66 -16.16 -23.89
CA PRO A 13 3.16 -17.46 -24.33
C PRO A 13 2.33 -17.28 -25.59
N GLU A 14 2.65 -18.01 -26.66
CA GLU A 14 1.82 -18.06 -27.87
C GLU A 14 0.38 -18.46 -27.47
N GLU A 15 -0.57 -17.75 -28.05
CA GLU A 15 -2.01 -17.90 -27.81
C GLU A 15 -2.48 -19.33 -28.07
N GLY A 16 -2.77 -20.04 -26.97
CA GLY A 16 -3.57 -21.27 -27.00
C GLY A 16 -5.06 -20.91 -26.97
N GLU A 17 -5.78 -21.36 -27.95
CA GLU A 17 -7.19 -21.20 -28.29
C GLU A 17 -8.15 -20.82 -27.14
N SER A 18 -8.78 -19.65 -27.29
CA SER A 18 -9.80 -19.11 -26.40
C SER A 18 -11.11 -19.90 -26.48
N SER A 19 -11.45 -20.64 -25.45
CA SER A 19 -12.82 -21.10 -25.22
C SER A 19 -13.66 -19.92 -24.70
N GLY A 20 -14.72 -19.59 -25.44
CA GLY A 20 -15.58 -18.43 -25.21
C GLY A 20 -16.15 -18.34 -23.79
N ARG A 21 -15.80 -17.28 -23.11
CA ARG A 21 -16.38 -16.88 -21.83
C ARG A 21 -17.39 -15.76 -22.07
N ALA A 22 -18.66 -16.05 -21.77
CA ALA A 22 -19.76 -15.09 -21.89
C ALA A 22 -19.47 -13.79 -21.16
N ALA A 23 -19.59 -12.66 -21.85
CA ALA A 23 -19.44 -11.33 -21.32
C ALA A 23 -20.48 -11.05 -20.22
N ARG A 24 -20.04 -10.92 -18.98
CA ARG A 24 -20.87 -10.37 -17.89
C ARG A 24 -20.86 -8.84 -18.01
N SER A 25 -22.03 -8.28 -18.32
CA SER A 25 -22.30 -6.86 -18.28
C SER A 25 -21.91 -6.28 -16.90
N LYS A 26 -20.95 -5.36 -16.87
CA LYS A 26 -20.60 -4.59 -15.66
C LYS A 26 -21.59 -3.44 -15.51
N ALA A 27 -22.22 -3.34 -14.34
CA ALA A 27 -23.04 -2.17 -13.98
C ALA A 27 -22.14 -0.91 -13.93
N PRO A 28 -22.66 0.27 -14.35
CA PRO A 28 -21.87 1.50 -14.33
C PRO A 28 -21.57 1.92 -12.89
N VAL A 29 -20.28 2.11 -12.59
CA VAL A 29 -19.82 2.68 -11.32
C VAL A 29 -20.13 4.16 -11.33
N VAL A 30 -21.12 4.58 -10.53
CA VAL A 30 -21.46 5.99 -10.33
C VAL A 30 -20.41 6.61 -9.40
N ARG A 31 -19.52 7.44 -9.95
CA ARG A 31 -18.55 8.23 -9.19
C ARG A 31 -19.26 9.37 -8.48
N LEU A 32 -19.51 9.25 -7.19
CA LEU A 32 -19.96 10.36 -6.35
C LEU A 32 -18.73 11.18 -5.90
N ARG A 33 -18.40 12.22 -6.67
CA ARG A 33 -17.48 13.28 -6.21
C ARG A 33 -18.18 14.11 -5.13
N LYS A 34 -17.84 13.88 -3.86
CA LYS A 34 -18.22 14.80 -2.78
C LYS A 34 -17.11 15.84 -2.64
N ARG A 35 -17.39 17.10 -2.95
CA ARG A 35 -16.51 18.24 -2.67
C ARG A 35 -16.26 18.29 -1.17
N ARG A 36 -14.99 18.24 -0.76
CA ARG A 36 -14.54 18.59 0.59
C ARG A 36 -14.93 20.05 0.86
N GLY A 37 -15.55 20.30 2.01
CA GLY A 37 -15.87 21.65 2.47
C GLY A 37 -14.60 22.41 2.83
N ASP A 38 -14.58 23.66 2.43
CA ASP A 38 -13.54 24.68 2.62
C ASP A 38 -13.30 24.92 4.11
N SER A 39 -12.15 24.55 4.64
CA SER A 39 -11.71 24.92 5.98
C SER A 39 -10.18 25.02 6.04
N GLY A 40 -9.67 26.26 5.88
CA GLY A 40 -8.37 26.75 6.36
C GLY A 40 -7.13 26.29 5.60
N GLU A 41 -6.31 27.24 5.16
CA GLU A 41 -5.03 27.17 4.44
C GLU A 41 -4.40 25.77 4.31
N ASP A 42 -4.51 25.19 3.09
CA ASP A 42 -4.41 23.78 2.81
C ASP A 42 -2.98 23.29 2.58
N ALA A 43 -2.53 22.41 3.46
CA ALA A 43 -1.65 21.34 2.99
C ALA A 43 -2.47 20.48 1.99
N PRO A 44 -1.93 20.09 0.82
CA PRO A 44 -2.67 19.31 -0.16
C PRO A 44 -3.25 18.06 0.49
N ALA A 45 -4.56 17.85 0.34
CA ALA A 45 -5.27 16.71 0.92
C ALA A 45 -4.62 15.41 0.41
N GLN A 46 -3.96 14.71 1.32
CA GLN A 46 -3.23 13.51 0.99
C GLN A 46 -4.20 12.37 0.64
N ARG A 47 -3.96 11.69 -0.48
CA ARG A 47 -4.73 10.51 -0.87
C ARG A 47 -4.50 9.37 0.12
N PRO A 48 -5.52 8.53 0.41
CA PRO A 48 -5.30 7.23 1.04
C PRO A 48 -4.30 6.40 0.24
N ILE A 49 -3.45 5.64 0.94
CA ILE A 49 -2.41 4.83 0.30
C ILE A 49 -2.58 3.37 0.69
N LEU A 50 -2.60 2.48 -0.30
CA LEU A 50 -2.57 1.03 -0.09
C LEU A 50 -1.17 0.51 -0.45
N VAL A 51 -0.48 -0.05 0.54
CA VAL A 51 0.81 -0.72 0.34
C VAL A 51 0.58 -2.23 0.33
N VAL A 52 0.98 -2.89 -0.76
CA VAL A 52 0.88 -4.34 -0.91
C VAL A 52 2.22 -4.95 -1.32
N GLY A 53 2.42 -6.22 -1.04
CA GLY A 53 3.64 -6.93 -1.41
C GLY A 53 3.45 -7.81 -2.64
N GLY A 54 4.37 -7.74 -3.58
CA GLY A 54 4.46 -8.69 -4.71
C GLY A 54 4.79 -10.11 -4.25
N CYS A 55 5.36 -10.26 -3.05
CA CYS A 55 5.64 -11.56 -2.42
C CYS A 55 5.76 -11.41 -0.91
N GLY A 56 5.78 -12.54 -0.19
CA GLY A 56 6.07 -12.56 1.24
C GLY A 56 7.45 -11.97 1.55
N GLY A 57 7.58 -11.21 2.62
CA GLY A 57 8.82 -10.55 3.00
C GLY A 57 9.22 -9.35 2.13
N ALA A 58 8.30 -8.80 1.35
CA ALA A 58 8.53 -7.62 0.50
C ALA A 58 8.80 -6.32 1.25
N GLY A 59 8.62 -6.28 2.56
CA GLY A 59 8.76 -5.07 3.37
C GLY A 59 7.51 -4.20 3.39
N THR A 60 6.33 -4.76 3.12
CA THR A 60 5.04 -4.06 3.05
C THR A 60 4.76 -3.24 4.31
N THR A 61 4.77 -3.91 5.48
CA THR A 61 4.57 -3.27 6.79
C THR A 61 5.60 -2.17 7.04
N THR A 62 6.87 -2.42 6.72
CA THR A 62 7.95 -1.44 6.87
C THR A 62 7.74 -0.24 5.97
N THR A 63 7.30 -0.45 4.73
CA THR A 63 7.00 0.62 3.77
C THR A 63 5.78 1.43 4.21
N ALA A 64 4.71 0.78 4.67
CA ALA A 64 3.54 1.46 5.21
C ALA A 64 3.89 2.35 6.42
N LEU A 65 4.70 1.83 7.36
CA LEU A 65 5.19 2.60 8.51
C LEU A 65 6.12 3.75 8.11
N GLY A 66 6.99 3.53 7.11
CA GLY A 66 7.88 4.56 6.59
C GLY A 66 7.13 5.73 5.95
N ILE A 67 6.13 5.42 5.10
CA ILE A 67 5.24 6.42 4.47
C ILE A 67 4.45 7.17 5.55
N ALA A 68 3.76 6.44 6.42
CA ALA A 68 2.97 7.04 7.48
C ALA A 68 3.84 7.92 8.40
N GLY A 69 5.05 7.47 8.74
CA GLY A 69 6.02 8.22 9.55
C GLY A 69 6.44 9.54 8.94
N GLU A 70 6.63 9.62 7.61
CA GLU A 70 6.92 10.89 6.92
C GLU A 70 5.69 11.82 6.91
N ILE A 71 4.48 11.28 6.76
CA ILE A 71 3.22 12.05 6.84
C ILE A 71 3.06 12.66 8.25
N GLY A 72 3.22 11.84 9.29
CA GLY A 72 3.13 12.28 10.68
C GLY A 72 4.21 13.31 11.05
N ALA A 73 5.46 13.07 10.62
CA ALA A 73 6.57 14.01 10.83
C ALA A 73 6.35 15.35 10.12
N ALA A 74 5.55 15.40 9.05
CA ALA A 74 5.11 16.63 8.39
C ALA A 74 3.94 17.31 9.11
N GLY A 75 3.43 16.76 10.22
CA GLY A 75 2.33 17.31 11.01
C GLY A 75 0.93 16.96 10.50
N SER A 76 0.81 16.10 9.48
CA SER A 76 -0.50 15.69 8.96
C SER A 76 -1.06 14.52 9.78
N GLN A 77 -2.38 14.53 10.01
CA GLN A 77 -3.06 13.45 10.74
C GLN A 77 -3.15 12.21 9.85
N THR A 78 -2.53 11.11 10.27
CA THR A 78 -2.52 9.85 9.53
C THR A 78 -2.64 8.65 10.44
N VAL A 79 -3.22 7.58 9.90
CA VAL A 79 -3.37 6.29 10.56
C VAL A 79 -2.82 5.19 9.68
N ALA A 80 -1.82 4.45 10.15
CA ALA A 80 -1.42 3.20 9.53
C ALA A 80 -2.42 2.11 9.95
N VAL A 81 -3.02 1.44 8.97
CA VAL A 81 -4.11 0.46 9.16
C VAL A 81 -3.66 -0.92 8.74
N ASP A 82 -3.77 -1.89 9.63
CA ASP A 82 -3.56 -3.29 9.27
C ASP A 82 -4.71 -3.79 8.39
N ALA A 83 -4.43 -3.98 7.11
CA ALA A 83 -5.33 -4.53 6.12
C ALA A 83 -4.90 -5.93 5.64
N THR A 84 -4.02 -6.61 6.36
CA THR A 84 -3.61 -7.97 6.03
C THR A 84 -4.74 -8.97 6.25
N PHE A 85 -4.65 -10.17 5.67
CA PHE A 85 -5.72 -11.16 5.74
C PHE A 85 -5.99 -11.67 7.18
N ALA A 86 -4.94 -11.91 7.95
CA ALA A 86 -5.01 -12.56 9.26
C ALA A 86 -4.54 -11.68 10.43
N GLY A 87 -4.28 -10.40 10.19
CA GLY A 87 -3.58 -9.51 11.10
C GLY A 87 -2.06 -9.58 10.89
N SER A 88 -1.38 -8.50 11.25
CA SER A 88 0.07 -8.36 11.16
C SER A 88 0.66 -7.84 12.46
N ASP A 89 1.95 -7.65 12.47
CA ASP A 89 2.69 -7.02 13.57
C ASP A 89 2.79 -5.48 13.43
N LEU A 90 1.94 -4.86 12.59
CA LEU A 90 1.97 -3.42 12.30
C LEU A 90 2.07 -2.55 13.55
N ALA A 91 1.14 -2.74 14.49
CA ALA A 91 1.14 -1.93 15.72
C ALA A 91 2.33 -2.27 16.64
N LEU A 92 2.70 -3.54 16.74
CA LEU A 92 3.86 -3.97 17.52
C LEU A 92 5.17 -3.40 16.96
N ARG A 93 5.24 -3.21 15.66
CA ARG A 93 6.42 -2.64 14.99
C ARG A 93 6.42 -1.13 14.89
N GLY A 94 5.24 -0.49 14.95
CA GLY A 94 5.13 0.95 14.75
C GLY A 94 4.85 1.77 16.01
N ALA A 95 4.20 1.18 17.05
CA ALA A 95 3.82 1.90 18.25
C ALA A 95 4.96 1.95 19.28
N ASP A 96 5.65 3.07 19.38
CA ASP A 96 6.74 3.28 20.33
C ASP A 96 6.38 4.22 21.51
N GLU A 97 5.15 4.70 21.53
CA GLU A 97 4.63 5.56 22.62
C GLU A 97 3.50 4.87 23.39
N HIS A 98 2.51 4.36 22.70
CA HIS A 98 1.36 3.71 23.30
C HIS A 98 0.83 2.57 22.42
N LEU A 99 0.56 1.41 23.02
CA LEU A 99 -0.10 0.28 22.37
C LEU A 99 -1.54 0.16 22.87
N SER A 100 -2.51 0.41 21.99
CA SER A 100 -3.93 0.29 22.30
C SER A 100 -4.39 -1.17 22.30
N PRO A 101 -5.21 -1.60 23.26
CA PRO A 101 -5.85 -2.91 23.23
C PRO A 101 -7.03 -2.98 22.24
N ILE A 102 -7.45 -1.86 21.65
CA ILE A 102 -8.61 -1.78 20.77
C ILE A 102 -8.21 -2.12 19.34
N SER A 103 -8.80 -3.19 18.80
CA SER A 103 -8.60 -3.58 17.40
C SER A 103 -9.50 -2.78 16.46
N LEU A 104 -9.16 -2.83 15.14
CA LEU A 104 -10.00 -2.30 14.08
C LEU A 104 -11.43 -2.84 14.16
N GLN A 105 -11.60 -4.13 14.42
CA GLN A 105 -12.91 -4.75 14.54
C GLN A 105 -13.66 -4.23 15.76
N SER A 106 -12.99 -4.15 16.92
CA SER A 106 -13.58 -3.63 18.15
C SER A 106 -14.01 -2.17 18.00
N TRP A 107 -13.17 -1.33 17.38
CA TRP A 107 -13.53 0.05 17.07
C TRP A 107 -14.70 0.14 16.10
N LEU A 108 -14.68 -0.63 15.00
CA LEU A 108 -15.69 -0.56 13.94
C LEU A 108 -17.06 -1.06 14.43
N TYR A 109 -17.10 -2.09 15.29
CA TYR A 109 -18.34 -2.73 15.76
C TYR A 109 -18.86 -2.18 17.06
N GLY A 110 -18.04 -1.53 17.88
CA GLY A 110 -18.45 -0.77 19.04
C GLY A 110 -19.26 0.48 18.70
N ARG A 111 -19.37 0.83 17.42
CA ARG A 111 -20.21 1.93 16.90
C ARG A 111 -21.72 1.58 16.79
N GLY A 112 -22.19 0.47 17.37
CA GLY A 112 -23.57 -0.01 17.15
C GLY A 112 -24.65 0.65 18.00
N ASP A 113 -24.59 0.63 19.31
CA ASP A 113 -25.66 1.10 20.21
C ASP A 113 -25.16 2.00 21.35
N ASP A 114 -23.86 2.02 21.66
CA ASP A 114 -23.22 2.98 22.54
C ASP A 114 -22.41 3.98 21.71
N GLU A 115 -22.35 5.23 22.18
CA GLU A 115 -21.56 6.28 21.55
C GLU A 115 -20.11 5.79 21.36
N ALA A 116 -19.76 5.46 20.10
CA ALA A 116 -18.47 4.82 19.80
C ALA A 116 -17.34 5.73 20.22
N ALA A 117 -16.35 5.19 20.91
CA ALA A 117 -15.15 5.93 21.27
C ALA A 117 -14.55 6.61 20.01
N PRO A 118 -14.16 7.88 20.09
CA PRO A 118 -13.51 8.58 19.00
C PRO A 118 -12.31 7.77 18.49
N LEU A 119 -12.06 7.75 17.19
CA LEU A 119 -10.94 7.01 16.60
C LEU A 119 -9.63 7.25 17.35
N LYS A 120 -9.36 8.52 17.71
CA LYS A 120 -8.15 8.94 18.44
C LYS A 120 -7.90 8.15 19.72
N GLU A 121 -8.95 7.74 20.45
CA GLU A 121 -8.84 6.98 21.71
C GLU A 121 -8.60 5.49 21.48
N CYS A 122 -8.80 5.03 20.24
CA CYS A 122 -8.63 3.64 19.85
C CYS A 122 -7.27 3.34 19.22
N LEU A 123 -6.51 4.38 18.88
CA LEU A 123 -5.25 4.22 18.18
C LEU A 123 -4.10 3.84 19.11
N SER A 124 -3.24 2.94 18.66
CA SER A 124 -1.86 2.88 19.13
C SER A 124 -1.10 4.11 18.60
N LEU A 125 -0.08 4.58 19.31
CA LEU A 125 0.59 5.83 18.97
C LEU A 125 2.10 5.64 18.79
N ALA A 126 2.64 6.38 17.85
CA ALA A 126 4.08 6.48 17.64
C ALA A 126 4.58 7.92 17.86
N THR A 127 5.83 8.07 18.32
CA THR A 127 6.50 9.36 18.53
C THR A 127 6.64 10.20 17.26
N SER A 128 6.47 9.58 16.08
CA SER A 128 6.36 10.28 14.79
C SER A 128 5.04 11.02 14.59
N GLY A 129 4.08 10.89 15.52
CA GLY A 129 2.76 11.52 15.43
C GLY A 129 1.72 10.70 14.67
N ILE A 130 2.05 9.47 14.26
CA ILE A 130 1.08 8.60 13.57
C ILE A 130 0.24 7.79 14.55
N GLY A 131 -1.02 7.56 14.18
CA GLY A 131 -1.86 6.54 14.78
C GLY A 131 -1.67 5.19 14.06
N LEU A 132 -1.85 4.09 14.80
CA LEU A 132 -1.82 2.74 14.24
C LEU A 132 -3.08 1.99 14.68
N LEU A 133 -3.72 1.35 13.72
CA LEU A 133 -4.94 0.58 13.94
C LEU A 133 -4.69 -0.88 13.54
N TRP A 134 -4.43 -1.71 14.56
CA TRP A 134 -4.21 -3.14 14.37
C TRP A 134 -5.53 -3.89 14.20
N ARG A 135 -5.50 -5.07 13.61
CA ARG A 135 -6.69 -5.91 13.42
C ARG A 135 -6.57 -7.25 14.12
N ASP A 136 -7.73 -7.79 14.54
CA ASP A 136 -7.85 -9.18 14.97
C ASP A 136 -7.67 -10.15 13.78
N PRO A 137 -7.26 -11.40 14.01
CA PRO A 137 -7.26 -12.44 12.99
C PRO A 137 -8.65 -12.73 12.41
N ALA A 138 -9.72 -12.40 13.15
CA ALA A 138 -11.08 -12.61 12.68
C ALA A 138 -11.40 -11.76 11.44
N PRO A 139 -12.17 -12.28 10.47
CA PRO A 139 -12.58 -11.50 9.32
C PRO A 139 -13.50 -10.35 9.72
N LEU A 140 -13.52 -9.28 8.92
CA LEU A 140 -14.52 -8.23 9.04
C LEU A 140 -15.92 -8.83 8.85
N ARG A 141 -16.91 -8.32 9.60
CA ARG A 141 -18.31 -8.77 9.47
C ARG A 141 -18.82 -8.49 8.05
N ARG A 142 -19.78 -9.30 7.58
CA ARG A 142 -20.26 -9.35 6.18
C ARG A 142 -20.60 -7.99 5.52
N ARG A 143 -20.94 -6.96 6.30
CA ARG A 143 -21.31 -5.63 5.80
C ARG A 143 -20.17 -4.60 5.91
N ALA A 144 -19.09 -4.93 6.59
CA ALA A 144 -17.95 -4.05 6.74
C ALA A 144 -16.87 -4.40 5.71
N THR A 145 -16.41 -3.41 5.00
CA THR A 145 -15.30 -3.50 4.05
C THR A 145 -14.25 -2.45 4.40
N TYR A 146 -13.06 -2.55 3.83
CA TYR A 146 -12.05 -1.52 4.02
C TYR A 146 -12.48 -0.14 3.46
N LEU A 147 -13.43 -0.06 2.53
CA LEU A 147 -14.06 1.22 2.17
C LEU A 147 -14.89 1.82 3.32
N THR A 148 -15.55 0.97 4.11
CA THR A 148 -16.26 1.43 5.32
C THR A 148 -15.26 1.96 6.35
N VAL A 149 -14.12 1.28 6.50
CA VAL A 149 -13.00 1.72 7.36
C VAL A 149 -12.44 3.05 6.85
N SER A 150 -12.17 3.15 5.55
CA SER A 150 -11.64 4.36 4.91
C SER A 150 -12.51 5.59 5.17
N ARG A 151 -13.82 5.45 4.96
CA ARG A 151 -14.79 6.54 5.23
C ARG A 151 -14.81 6.95 6.70
N ALA A 152 -14.81 5.99 7.62
CA ALA A 152 -14.84 6.28 9.05
C ALA A 152 -13.54 6.96 9.53
N ILE A 153 -12.40 6.65 8.94
CA ILE A 153 -11.11 7.29 9.20
C ILE A 153 -11.10 8.72 8.62
N ASP A 154 -11.58 8.90 7.39
CA ASP A 154 -11.70 10.22 6.72
C ASP A 154 -12.67 11.15 7.49
N GLU A 155 -13.82 10.61 7.94
CA GLU A 155 -14.77 11.35 8.79
C GLU A 155 -14.16 11.79 10.13
N ALA A 156 -13.18 11.03 10.65
CA ALA A 156 -12.42 11.38 11.84
C ALA A 156 -11.26 12.38 11.56
N GLY A 157 -11.06 12.78 10.30
CA GLY A 157 -10.05 13.75 9.88
C GLY A 157 -8.65 13.18 9.66
N TYR A 158 -8.51 11.85 9.48
CA TYR A 158 -7.24 11.20 9.25
C TYR A 158 -7.12 10.69 7.80
N THR A 159 -5.87 10.62 7.31
CA THR A 159 -5.55 9.94 6.05
C THR A 159 -5.05 8.52 6.35
N PRO A 160 -5.69 7.47 5.81
CA PRO A 160 -5.23 6.10 6.04
C PRO A 160 -4.07 5.71 5.14
N VAL A 161 -3.10 4.97 5.71
CA VAL A 161 -2.07 4.21 5.00
C VAL A 161 -2.28 2.74 5.33
N TYR A 162 -2.72 1.95 4.36
CA TYR A 162 -3.06 0.55 4.55
C TYR A 162 -1.83 -0.35 4.33
N ASP A 163 -1.54 -1.20 5.31
CA ASP A 163 -0.66 -2.37 5.12
C ASP A 163 -1.52 -3.55 4.64
N GLY A 164 -1.53 -3.79 3.34
CA GLY A 164 -2.30 -4.88 2.73
C GLY A 164 -1.60 -6.23 2.78
N GLY A 165 -0.32 -6.26 3.16
CA GLY A 165 0.46 -7.49 3.19
C GLY A 165 0.64 -8.12 1.80
N SER A 166 0.71 -9.45 1.77
CA SER A 166 0.81 -10.27 0.54
C SER A 166 -0.02 -11.54 0.75
N PRO A 167 -0.70 -12.08 -0.29
CA PRO A 167 -0.75 -11.62 -1.68
C PRO A 167 -1.79 -10.50 -1.93
N ILE A 168 -1.55 -9.67 -2.93
CA ILE A 168 -2.46 -8.60 -3.37
C ILE A 168 -3.85 -9.12 -3.81
N ALA A 169 -3.93 -10.35 -4.32
CA ALA A 169 -5.16 -10.98 -4.80
C ALA A 169 -6.18 -11.32 -3.70
N GLY A 170 -5.93 -10.89 -2.46
CA GLY A 170 -6.85 -11.09 -1.34
C GLY A 170 -8.19 -10.38 -1.57
N ARG A 171 -9.31 -11.13 -1.49
CA ARG A 171 -10.66 -10.59 -1.73
C ARG A 171 -11.01 -9.39 -0.83
N HIS A 172 -10.42 -9.32 0.36
CA HIS A 172 -10.65 -8.24 1.32
C HIS A 172 -10.03 -6.91 0.87
N LEU A 173 -8.98 -6.94 0.03
CA LEU A 173 -8.33 -5.76 -0.54
C LEU A 173 -9.05 -5.23 -1.78
N ARG A 174 -9.88 -6.07 -2.42
CA ARG A 174 -10.55 -5.71 -3.67
C ARG A 174 -11.28 -4.37 -3.62
N PRO A 175 -12.04 -4.02 -2.56
CA PRO A 175 -12.68 -2.71 -2.47
C PRO A 175 -11.72 -1.53 -2.49
N LEU A 176 -10.50 -1.68 -1.92
CA LEU A 176 -9.47 -0.63 -1.97
C LEU A 176 -8.82 -0.54 -3.37
N LEU A 177 -8.65 -1.69 -4.05
CA LEU A 177 -8.10 -1.73 -5.42
C LEU A 177 -9.09 -1.20 -6.47
N GLU A 178 -10.39 -1.25 -6.20
CA GLU A 178 -11.44 -0.70 -7.08
C GLU A 178 -11.65 0.82 -6.89
N ASP A 179 -11.09 1.40 -5.84
CA ASP A 179 -11.25 2.82 -5.52
C ASP A 179 -10.10 3.64 -6.15
N ALA A 180 -10.44 4.41 -7.18
CA ALA A 180 -9.47 5.24 -7.91
C ALA A 180 -8.87 6.39 -7.07
N ASP A 181 -9.47 6.72 -5.92
CA ASP A 181 -8.96 7.74 -5.02
C ASP A 181 -7.86 7.18 -4.08
N ILE A 182 -7.64 5.85 -4.07
CA ILE A 182 -6.58 5.19 -3.30
C ILE A 182 -5.35 4.99 -4.18
N ALA A 183 -4.21 5.48 -3.72
CA ALA A 183 -2.94 5.27 -4.41
C ALA A 183 -2.37 3.89 -4.09
N LEU A 184 -1.96 3.14 -5.11
CA LEU A 184 -1.39 1.81 -4.96
C LEU A 184 0.14 1.88 -4.95
N VAL A 185 0.74 1.31 -3.89
CA VAL A 185 2.18 1.09 -3.74
C VAL A 185 2.44 -0.40 -3.70
N LEU A 186 3.21 -0.91 -4.66
CA LEU A 186 3.58 -2.32 -4.76
C LEU A 186 5.04 -2.53 -4.33
N ALA A 187 5.24 -3.13 -3.16
CA ALA A 187 6.56 -3.37 -2.59
C ALA A 187 7.13 -4.72 -3.04
N ILE A 188 8.40 -4.73 -3.39
CA ILE A 188 9.19 -5.95 -3.66
C ILE A 188 10.58 -5.85 -3.00
N PRO A 189 11.19 -6.96 -2.58
CA PRO A 189 12.60 -6.94 -2.21
C PRO A 189 13.49 -6.81 -3.44
N ALA A 190 14.70 -6.24 -3.29
CA ALA A 190 15.70 -6.10 -4.34
C ALA A 190 16.32 -7.46 -4.70
N ARG A 191 15.53 -8.37 -5.25
CA ARG A 191 15.92 -9.74 -5.64
C ARG A 191 15.28 -10.13 -6.97
N ALA A 192 15.99 -10.95 -7.70
CA ALA A 192 15.59 -11.41 -9.02
C ALA A 192 14.27 -12.19 -9.06
N ASP A 193 14.07 -13.10 -8.10
CA ASP A 193 12.84 -13.88 -7.98
C ASP A 193 11.62 -13.00 -7.69
N ALA A 194 11.83 -11.88 -6.99
CA ALA A 194 10.77 -10.91 -6.71
C ALA A 194 10.40 -10.09 -7.95
N ALA A 195 11.36 -9.74 -8.81
CA ALA A 195 11.10 -9.08 -10.08
C ALA A 195 10.24 -9.96 -10.99
N ASN A 196 10.52 -11.27 -11.07
CA ASN A 196 9.67 -12.21 -11.82
C ASN A 196 8.23 -12.27 -11.27
N ARG A 197 8.06 -12.24 -9.95
CA ARG A 197 6.72 -12.22 -9.31
C ARG A 197 6.00 -10.89 -9.54
N LEU A 198 6.74 -9.78 -9.64
CA LEU A 198 6.19 -8.47 -9.94
C LEU A 198 5.45 -8.50 -11.28
N ARG A 199 6.04 -9.09 -12.34
CA ARG A 199 5.40 -9.25 -13.64
C ARG A 199 4.02 -9.93 -13.51
N VAL A 200 3.99 -11.10 -12.87
CA VAL A 200 2.73 -11.85 -12.66
C VAL A 200 1.71 -11.02 -11.88
N THR A 201 2.16 -10.21 -10.92
CA THR A 201 1.29 -9.32 -10.14
C THR A 201 0.71 -8.19 -10.98
N LEU A 202 1.53 -7.56 -11.85
CA LEU A 202 1.08 -6.50 -12.75
C LEU A 202 0.12 -7.04 -13.81
N GLU A 203 0.40 -8.20 -14.40
CA GLU A 203 -0.51 -8.90 -15.32
C GLU A 203 -1.87 -9.19 -14.66
N TRP A 204 -1.84 -9.69 -13.43
CA TRP A 204 -3.07 -9.94 -12.67
C TRP A 204 -3.85 -8.64 -12.38
N LEU A 205 -3.16 -7.55 -12.04
CA LEU A 205 -3.80 -6.23 -11.84
C LEU A 205 -4.46 -5.75 -13.12
N ASP A 206 -3.78 -5.87 -14.25
CA ASP A 206 -4.31 -5.48 -15.55
C ASP A 206 -5.53 -6.32 -15.94
N ASP A 207 -5.46 -7.65 -15.80
CA ASP A 207 -6.57 -8.56 -16.06
C ASP A 207 -7.81 -8.28 -15.20
N GLN A 208 -7.62 -7.93 -13.93
CA GLN A 208 -8.74 -7.76 -12.99
C GLN A 208 -9.33 -6.34 -13.01
N PHE A 209 -8.52 -5.32 -13.25
CA PHE A 209 -8.87 -3.91 -13.09
C PHE A 209 -8.47 -3.04 -14.29
N GLY A 210 -7.70 -3.58 -15.23
CA GLY A 210 -7.40 -2.94 -16.51
C GLY A 210 -8.73 -2.71 -17.25
N GLY A 211 -9.10 -1.45 -17.46
CA GLY A 211 -10.20 -1.11 -18.35
C GLY A 211 -9.82 -1.46 -19.80
N GLN A 212 -10.80 -1.40 -20.74
CA GLN A 212 -10.50 -1.41 -22.17
C GLN A 212 -9.70 -0.14 -22.55
N GLY A 213 -8.44 -0.08 -22.13
CA GLY A 213 -7.46 0.90 -22.55
C GLY A 213 -6.66 0.35 -23.71
N ASP A 214 -6.19 1.21 -24.54
CA ASP A 214 -5.42 0.99 -25.77
C ASP A 214 -3.99 0.43 -25.56
N GLY A 215 -3.79 -0.42 -24.57
CA GLY A 215 -2.61 -1.30 -24.48
C GLY A 215 -1.31 -0.69 -23.95
N GLN A 216 -1.27 0.55 -23.48
CA GLN A 216 -0.09 1.13 -22.84
C GLN A 216 -0.45 1.67 -21.46
N GLY A 217 -0.19 0.88 -20.38
CA GLY A 217 -0.10 1.36 -18.99
C GLY A 217 -1.28 2.19 -18.46
N GLY A 218 -2.48 1.99 -18.98
CA GLY A 218 -3.70 2.67 -18.50
C GLY A 218 -4.30 1.97 -17.27
N GLY A 219 -5.12 2.68 -16.52
CA GLY A 219 -5.82 2.11 -15.36
C GLY A 219 -4.92 1.94 -14.13
N ILE A 220 -5.23 0.94 -13.29
CA ILE A 220 -4.55 0.73 -12.00
C ILE A 220 -3.05 0.47 -12.14
N VAL A 221 -2.60 -0.19 -13.21
CA VAL A 221 -1.18 -0.48 -13.44
C VAL A 221 -0.41 0.81 -13.68
N GLY A 222 -0.92 1.69 -14.57
CA GLY A 222 -0.33 3.00 -14.85
C GLY A 222 -0.28 3.93 -13.63
N ASP A 223 -1.20 3.74 -12.68
CA ASP A 223 -1.24 4.49 -11.43
C ASP A 223 -0.46 3.82 -10.29
N THR A 224 0.12 2.63 -10.50
CA THR A 224 0.89 1.90 -9.49
C THR A 224 2.30 2.48 -9.34
N THR A 225 2.70 2.75 -8.11
CA THR A 225 4.09 3.04 -7.74
C THR A 225 4.77 1.78 -7.23
N ILE A 226 5.92 1.42 -7.81
CA ILE A 226 6.72 0.28 -7.37
C ILE A 226 7.77 0.74 -6.36
N VAL A 227 7.92 -0.02 -5.27
CA VAL A 227 8.95 0.20 -4.26
C VAL A 227 9.85 -1.03 -4.18
N ILE A 228 11.14 -0.82 -4.45
CA ILE A 228 12.19 -1.83 -4.30
C ILE A 228 12.86 -1.63 -2.96
N SER A 229 12.74 -2.61 -2.06
CA SER A 229 13.31 -2.57 -0.71
C SER A 229 14.64 -3.32 -0.67
N HIS A 230 15.73 -2.61 -0.38
CA HIS A 230 17.03 -3.22 -0.18
C HIS A 230 17.14 -3.78 1.24
N GLN A 231 17.18 -5.11 1.36
CA GLN A 231 17.19 -5.81 2.64
C GLN A 231 18.59 -6.25 3.07
N LEU A 232 19.55 -6.14 2.19
CA LEU A 232 20.97 -6.48 2.42
C LEU A 232 21.85 -5.25 2.19
N PRO A 233 23.00 -5.15 2.88
CA PRO A 233 23.98 -4.11 2.60
C PRO A 233 24.47 -4.15 1.14
N GLY A 234 24.80 -2.98 0.58
CA GLY A 234 25.37 -2.87 -0.76
C GLY A 234 24.47 -2.19 -1.79
N ASN A 235 23.17 -2.08 -1.55
CA ASN A 235 22.21 -1.36 -2.42
C ASN A 235 22.44 -1.63 -3.93
N ASP A 236 22.39 -2.91 -4.33
CA ASP A 236 22.59 -3.32 -5.72
C ASP A 236 21.41 -2.82 -6.58
N SER A 237 21.63 -1.80 -7.39
CA SER A 237 20.61 -1.16 -8.22
C SER A 237 20.25 -1.95 -9.49
N ARG A 238 20.94 -3.04 -9.83
CA ARG A 238 20.71 -3.79 -11.08
C ARG A 238 19.25 -4.18 -11.30
N ILE A 239 18.55 -4.57 -10.23
CA ILE A 239 17.12 -4.90 -10.30
C ILE A 239 16.29 -3.65 -10.61
N ALA A 240 16.59 -2.53 -9.96
CA ALA A 240 15.90 -1.27 -10.19
C ALA A 240 16.12 -0.75 -11.61
N ASP A 241 17.35 -0.82 -12.09
CA ASP A 241 17.71 -0.37 -13.44
C ASP A 241 17.02 -1.23 -14.50
N HIS A 242 17.02 -2.56 -14.29
CA HIS A 242 16.30 -3.49 -15.16
C HIS A 242 14.78 -3.19 -15.19
N LEU A 243 14.16 -2.99 -14.02
CA LEU A 243 12.73 -2.68 -13.96
C LEU A 243 12.40 -1.32 -14.60
N ARG A 244 13.25 -0.30 -14.43
CA ARG A 244 13.08 0.99 -15.10
C ARG A 244 13.14 0.86 -16.61
N GLU A 245 14.11 0.10 -17.12
CA GLU A 245 14.24 -0.14 -18.54
C GLU A 245 13.01 -0.80 -19.17
N HIS A 246 12.37 -1.72 -18.46
CA HIS A 246 11.29 -2.55 -19.00
C HIS A 246 9.87 -2.10 -18.62
N LEU A 247 9.72 -1.29 -17.57
CA LEU A 247 8.42 -0.80 -17.09
C LEU A 247 8.26 0.72 -17.29
N ASP A 248 9.18 1.36 -18.03
CA ASP A 248 9.04 2.78 -18.38
C ASP A 248 7.74 3.02 -19.16
N GLY A 249 6.93 3.97 -18.68
CA GLY A 249 5.60 4.25 -19.24
C GLY A 249 4.49 3.25 -18.90
N TRP A 250 4.79 2.13 -18.22
CA TRP A 250 3.79 1.14 -17.80
C TRP A 250 3.28 1.37 -16.38
N VAL A 251 4.14 1.87 -15.51
CA VAL A 251 3.85 2.16 -14.11
C VAL A 251 4.11 3.64 -13.83
N ARG A 252 3.52 4.16 -12.77
CA ARG A 252 3.67 5.57 -12.40
C ARG A 252 5.13 5.92 -12.10
N GLU A 253 5.77 5.14 -11.23
CA GLU A 253 7.13 5.41 -10.77
C GLU A 253 7.75 4.17 -10.13
N ILE A 254 9.09 4.08 -10.16
CA ILE A 254 9.87 3.05 -9.48
C ILE A 254 10.82 3.73 -8.50
N ASN A 255 10.59 3.50 -7.21
CA ASN A 255 11.36 4.05 -6.10
C ASN A 255 12.18 2.95 -5.40
N GLU A 256 13.36 3.33 -4.90
CA GLU A 256 14.21 2.46 -4.09
C GLU A 256 14.27 2.95 -2.65
N ILE A 257 14.05 2.02 -1.71
CA ILE A 257 14.32 2.22 -0.29
C ILE A 257 15.66 1.56 0.01
N PRO A 258 16.71 2.34 0.35
CA PRO A 258 18.04 1.79 0.59
C PRO A 258 18.06 0.89 1.82
N TYR A 259 19.09 0.02 1.91
CA TYR A 259 19.34 -0.74 3.12
C TYR A 259 19.47 0.19 4.32
N ASP A 260 18.71 -0.11 5.36
CA ASP A 260 18.75 0.62 6.63
C ASP A 260 19.02 -0.36 7.77
N PRO A 261 20.12 -0.21 8.53
CA PRO A 261 20.45 -1.11 9.65
C PRO A 261 19.37 -1.13 10.74
N HIS A 262 18.63 -0.04 10.91
CA HIS A 262 17.51 0.01 11.87
C HIS A 262 16.35 -0.88 11.41
N LEU A 263 15.98 -0.81 10.13
CA LEU A 263 14.92 -1.64 9.56
C LEU A 263 15.31 -3.12 9.48
N ALA A 264 16.58 -3.40 9.18
CA ALA A 264 17.10 -4.76 9.04
C ALA A 264 17.03 -5.60 10.33
N ARG A 265 16.93 -4.97 11.52
CA ARG A 265 16.77 -5.67 12.79
C ARG A 265 15.40 -6.33 12.95
N GLY A 266 14.39 -5.93 12.18
CA GLY A 266 13.03 -6.43 12.30
C GLY A 266 12.31 -6.03 13.59
N GLU A 267 12.89 -5.09 14.34
CA GLU A 267 12.38 -4.58 15.61
C GLU A 267 11.40 -3.40 15.39
N LEU A 268 11.12 -2.69 16.46
CA LEU A 268 10.28 -1.49 16.48
C LEU A 268 10.83 -0.40 15.54
N VAL A 269 10.03 0.03 14.57
CA VAL A 269 10.38 1.03 13.56
C VAL A 269 10.16 2.43 14.14
N ARG A 270 11.25 3.07 14.58
CA ARG A 270 11.22 4.48 15.00
C ARG A 270 11.65 5.37 13.85
N HIS A 271 10.76 6.26 13.40
CA HIS A 271 11.05 7.17 12.31
C HIS A 271 12.32 8.02 12.55
N SER A 272 12.54 8.45 13.80
CA SER A 272 13.75 9.20 14.20
C SER A 272 15.06 8.43 14.03
N ASN A 273 15.01 7.08 14.06
CA ASN A 273 16.17 6.19 13.97
C ASN A 273 16.48 5.78 12.54
N LEU A 274 15.60 6.08 11.59
CA LEU A 274 15.86 5.81 10.18
C LEU A 274 17.04 6.64 9.68
N ALA A 275 17.88 6.04 8.86
CA ALA A 275 18.95 6.76 8.18
C ALA A 275 18.40 7.94 7.35
N ALA A 276 19.18 9.01 7.22
CA ALA A 276 18.75 10.20 6.48
C ALA A 276 18.41 9.88 5.01
N GLU A 277 19.08 8.89 4.41
CA GLU A 277 18.82 8.43 3.05
C GLU A 277 17.48 7.71 2.95
N THR A 278 17.17 6.85 3.91
CA THR A 278 15.90 6.11 4.01
C THR A 278 14.73 7.09 4.15
N ARG A 279 14.84 8.09 5.04
CA ARG A 279 13.82 9.13 5.17
C ARG A 279 13.65 9.95 3.89
N ARG A 280 14.75 10.28 3.19
CA ARG A 280 14.67 10.95 1.89
C ARG A 280 13.97 10.09 0.84
N ALA A 281 14.21 8.78 0.85
CA ALA A 281 13.56 7.85 -0.06
C ALA A 281 12.05 7.78 0.18
N TYR A 282 11.61 7.67 1.44
CA TYR A 282 10.18 7.70 1.77
C TYR A 282 9.51 9.04 1.43
N ARG A 283 10.19 10.18 1.61
CA ARG A 283 9.66 11.49 1.19
C ARG A 283 9.50 11.59 -0.33
N ARG A 284 10.45 11.08 -1.13
CA ARG A 284 10.31 11.04 -2.58
C ARG A 284 9.13 10.17 -2.99
N LEU A 285 9.05 8.96 -2.42
CA LEU A 285 7.93 8.05 -2.65
C LEU A 285 6.59 8.74 -2.34
N LEU A 286 6.49 9.42 -1.19
CA LEU A 286 5.28 10.14 -0.79
C LEU A 286 4.92 11.26 -1.77
N ALA A 287 5.89 12.01 -2.26
CA ALA A 287 5.67 13.07 -3.25
C ALA A 287 5.14 12.51 -4.58
N GLY A 288 5.67 11.37 -5.06
CA GLY A 288 5.20 10.71 -6.27
C GLY A 288 3.79 10.11 -6.14
N VAL A 289 3.42 9.65 -4.95
CA VAL A 289 2.10 9.07 -4.67
C VAL A 289 1.03 10.15 -4.46
N ALA A 290 1.40 11.34 -3.97
CA ALA A 290 0.48 12.45 -3.71
C ALA A 290 0.11 13.25 -4.96
N SER A 291 0.89 13.14 -6.04
CA SER A 291 0.65 13.78 -7.34
C SER A 291 -0.34 13.00 -8.18
#